data_660a82a53f2124e812b269b10693fc4a
#
_entry.id   660a82a53f2124e812b269b10693fc4a
#
_cell.length_a   1.000
_cell.length_b   1.000
_cell.length_c   1.000
_cell.angle_alpha   90.00
_cell.angle_beta   90.00
_cell.angle_gamma   90.00
#
_symmetry.space_group_name_H-M   'P 1'
#
loop_
_entity.id
_entity.type
_entity.pdbx_description
1 polymer ?
#
loop_
_entity_poly.entity_id
_entity_poly.type
_entity_poly.pdbx_seq_one_letter_code
_entity_poly.pdbx_strand_id
1 'polypeptide(L)'
;MIAVFAHSELTDSFSAIRTALVTIANTVRIVVDGPRDGAMVRQRFALSGWALDFSATADSGVDAVHVWAYPAEGGSPLFLGSAAYGRQARPDVASAFGPQYGRSGWALTAPRLTPGTYDLVCFPHRTATATFSPPARVRLTVTASGY
;
A
#
# COMPACT_ATOMS: atom_id res chain seq x y z
N MET A 1 16.38 -10.65 12.69
CA MET A 1 16.89 -11.13 14.01
C MET A 1 16.87 -9.96 14.98
N ILE A 2 16.30 -10.15 16.16
CA ILE A 2 16.36 -9.15 17.24
C ILE A 2 17.30 -9.69 18.31
N ALA A 3 18.32 -8.91 18.68
CA ALA A 3 19.26 -9.25 19.75
C ALA A 3 19.02 -8.32 20.94
N VAL A 4 18.89 -8.90 22.13
CA VAL A 4 18.73 -8.18 23.39
C VAL A 4 19.93 -8.48 24.27
N PHE A 5 20.59 -7.43 24.76
CA PHE A 5 21.74 -7.53 25.64
C PHE A 5 21.33 -7.06 27.02
N ALA A 6 21.63 -7.89 28.03
CA ALA A 6 21.49 -7.49 29.42
C ALA A 6 22.81 -6.91 29.92
N HIS A 7 22.77 -5.68 30.45
CA HIS A 7 23.89 -5.02 31.10
C HIS A 7 23.86 -5.28 32.61
N SER A 8 24.97 -5.71 33.19
CA SER A 8 25.11 -5.88 34.63
C SER A 8 25.81 -4.67 35.24
N GLU A 9 25.12 -3.97 36.13
CA GLU A 9 25.69 -2.81 36.84
C GLU A 9 26.79 -3.20 37.82
N LEU A 10 26.80 -4.47 38.29
CA LEU A 10 27.82 -4.96 39.22
C LEU A 10 29.18 -5.25 38.58
N THR A 11 29.17 -5.61 37.29
CA THR A 11 30.37 -5.98 36.54
C THR A 11 30.70 -5.06 35.40
N ASP A 12 29.83 -4.07 35.15
CA ASP A 12 29.91 -3.14 34.02
C ASP A 12 30.14 -3.88 32.68
N SER A 13 29.46 -4.99 32.52
CA SER A 13 29.60 -5.84 31.34
C SER A 13 28.25 -6.37 30.83
N PHE A 14 28.17 -6.63 29.53
CA PHE A 14 27.06 -7.34 28.92
C PHE A 14 27.28 -8.85 29.09
N SER A 15 26.53 -9.47 30.00
CA SER A 15 26.76 -10.86 30.40
C SER A 15 25.85 -11.89 29.77
N ALA A 16 24.77 -11.49 29.14
CA ALA A 16 23.84 -12.42 28.50
C ALA A 16 23.32 -11.87 27.16
N ILE A 17 23.49 -12.65 26.12
CA ILE A 17 22.91 -12.41 24.81
C ILE A 17 21.70 -13.34 24.65
N ARG A 18 20.53 -12.77 24.41
CA ARG A 18 19.34 -13.50 23.99
C ARG A 18 18.99 -13.07 22.58
N THR A 19 18.95 -14.01 21.69
CA THR A 19 18.52 -13.78 20.31
C THR A 19 17.16 -14.45 20.09
N ALA A 20 16.24 -13.72 19.50
CA ALA A 20 14.96 -14.26 19.05
C ALA A 20 14.84 -14.05 17.54
N LEU A 21 14.48 -15.11 16.82
CA LEU A 21 14.08 -14.99 15.43
C LEU A 21 12.62 -14.55 15.40
N VAL A 22 12.37 -13.31 15.00
CA VAL A 22 11.01 -12.80 14.81
C VAL A 22 10.76 -12.71 13.30
N THR A 23 9.83 -13.51 12.82
CA THR A 23 9.33 -13.39 11.46
C THR A 23 8.14 -12.45 11.48
N ILE A 24 8.28 -11.28 10.87
CA ILE A 24 7.16 -10.35 10.67
C ILE A 24 6.48 -10.76 9.38
N ALA A 25 5.34 -11.45 9.50
CA ALA A 25 4.50 -11.75 8.35
C ALA A 25 3.79 -10.48 7.89
N ASN A 26 3.88 -10.18 6.59
CA ASN A 26 3.04 -9.14 6.01
C ASN A 26 1.63 -9.70 5.83
N THR A 27 0.70 -9.25 6.67
CA THR A 27 -0.70 -9.64 6.63
C THR A 27 -1.57 -8.72 5.77
N VAL A 28 -1.01 -7.59 5.33
CA VAL A 28 -1.72 -6.62 4.49
C VAL A 28 -1.57 -6.99 3.02
N ARG A 29 -2.69 -7.02 2.32
CA ARG A 29 -2.74 -7.24 0.89
C ARG A 29 -3.40 -6.06 0.20
N ILE A 30 -2.78 -5.57 -0.87
CA ILE A 30 -3.31 -4.53 -1.74
C ILE A 30 -3.29 -5.01 -3.19
N VAL A 31 -4.35 -4.70 -3.91
CA VAL A 31 -4.50 -5.01 -5.34
C VAL A 31 -4.98 -3.75 -6.07
N VAL A 32 -4.41 -3.51 -7.23
CA VAL A 32 -4.85 -2.50 -8.18
C VAL A 32 -5.67 -3.20 -9.27
N ASP A 33 -6.96 -2.94 -9.33
CA ASP A 33 -7.84 -3.49 -10.37
C ASP A 33 -7.69 -2.74 -11.68
N GLY A 34 -7.45 -1.45 -11.61
CA GLY A 34 -7.22 -0.61 -12.77
C GLY A 34 -6.48 0.70 -12.45
N PRO A 35 -5.71 1.22 -13.38
CA PRO A 35 -5.32 0.64 -14.68
C PRO A 35 -4.47 -0.63 -14.55
N ARG A 36 -4.46 -1.44 -15.60
CA ARG A 36 -3.59 -2.63 -15.66
C ARG A 36 -2.14 -2.24 -15.90
N ASP A 37 -1.24 -3.11 -15.51
CA ASP A 37 0.19 -2.96 -15.81
C ASP A 37 0.43 -2.86 -17.32
N GLY A 38 1.23 -1.89 -17.75
CA GLY A 38 1.48 -1.57 -19.14
C GLY A 38 0.39 -0.74 -19.84
N ALA A 39 -0.64 -0.29 -19.12
CA ALA A 39 -1.73 0.49 -19.73
C ALA A 39 -1.26 1.84 -20.27
N MET A 40 -1.89 2.27 -21.36
CA MET A 40 -1.83 3.65 -21.85
C MET A 40 -3.07 4.39 -21.37
N VAL A 41 -2.90 5.48 -20.64
CA VAL A 41 -3.99 6.25 -20.07
C VAL A 41 -3.94 7.70 -20.54
N ARG A 42 -5.09 8.33 -20.61
CA ARG A 42 -5.22 9.77 -20.82
C ARG A 42 -5.22 10.50 -19.50
N GLN A 43 -5.10 11.81 -19.53
CA GLN A 43 -5.12 12.66 -18.33
C GLN A 43 -6.38 12.45 -17.49
N ARG A 44 -6.21 12.59 -16.17
CA ARG A 44 -7.25 12.40 -15.16
C ARG A 44 -7.85 11.01 -15.18
N PHE A 45 -7.00 10.00 -15.30
CA PHE A 45 -7.44 8.62 -15.23
C PHE A 45 -7.84 8.21 -13.79
N ALA A 46 -8.73 7.25 -13.70
CA ALA A 46 -9.15 6.66 -12.45
C ALA A 46 -8.25 5.47 -12.08
N LEU A 47 -7.88 5.39 -10.80
CA LEU A 47 -7.29 4.21 -10.19
C LEU A 47 -8.29 3.61 -9.22
N SER A 48 -8.32 2.31 -9.14
CA SER A 48 -9.16 1.60 -8.18
C SER A 48 -8.58 0.24 -7.82
N GLY A 49 -9.01 -0.27 -6.69
CA GLY A 49 -8.61 -1.58 -6.22
C GLY A 49 -9.21 -1.88 -4.87
N TRP A 50 -8.56 -2.76 -4.14
CA TRP A 50 -8.93 -3.11 -2.77
C TRP A 50 -7.68 -3.34 -1.92
N ALA A 51 -7.81 -3.18 -0.62
CA ALA A 51 -6.76 -3.44 0.35
C ALA A 51 -7.36 -3.93 1.66
N LEU A 52 -6.71 -4.88 2.31
CA LEU A 52 -7.15 -5.43 3.58
C LEU A 52 -5.98 -5.97 4.40
N ASP A 53 -6.19 -6.11 5.70
CA ASP A 53 -5.28 -6.78 6.63
C ASP A 53 -5.93 -8.08 7.12
N PHE A 54 -5.37 -9.22 6.76
CA PHE A 54 -5.87 -10.52 7.20
C PHE A 54 -5.80 -10.74 8.71
N SER A 55 -5.02 -9.95 9.45
CA SER A 55 -4.96 -10.00 10.90
C SER A 55 -6.00 -9.12 11.60
N ALA A 56 -6.78 -8.34 10.85
CA ALA A 56 -7.83 -7.52 11.41
C ALA A 56 -8.98 -8.37 11.97
N THR A 57 -9.49 -7.97 13.14
CA THR A 57 -10.50 -8.75 13.88
C THR A 57 -11.93 -8.27 13.64
N ALA A 58 -12.15 -7.05 13.13
CA ALA A 58 -13.48 -6.45 13.05
C ALA A 58 -13.81 -5.81 11.70
N ASP A 59 -12.87 -5.20 11.04
CA ASP A 59 -13.02 -4.49 9.76
C ASP A 59 -11.96 -4.92 8.75
N SER A 60 -11.70 -4.10 7.75
CA SER A 60 -10.67 -4.42 6.75
C SER A 60 -9.24 -4.25 7.25
N GLY A 61 -9.02 -3.56 8.38
CA GLY A 61 -7.71 -3.30 8.95
C GLY A 61 -6.86 -2.27 8.19
N VAL A 62 -7.43 -1.64 7.16
CA VAL A 62 -6.83 -0.58 6.36
C VAL A 62 -7.75 0.62 6.35
N ASP A 63 -7.22 1.82 6.52
CA ASP A 63 -8.00 3.05 6.58
C ASP A 63 -7.66 4.07 5.49
N ALA A 64 -6.54 3.90 4.81
CA ALA A 64 -6.12 4.77 3.73
C ALA A 64 -5.23 4.05 2.72
N VAL A 65 -5.19 4.57 1.49
CA VAL A 65 -4.23 4.18 0.47
C VAL A 65 -3.61 5.43 -0.10
N HIS A 66 -2.30 5.59 0.06
CA HIS A 66 -1.55 6.69 -0.55
C HIS A 66 -0.98 6.27 -1.89
N VAL A 67 -1.17 7.11 -2.89
CA VAL A 67 -0.72 6.84 -4.25
C VAL A 67 0.36 7.83 -4.66
N TRP A 68 1.47 7.29 -5.15
CA TRP A 68 2.60 8.04 -5.66
C TRP A 68 2.89 7.65 -7.11
N ALA A 69 3.38 8.60 -7.90
CA ALA A 69 3.88 8.36 -9.24
C ALA A 69 5.39 8.59 -9.28
N TYR A 70 6.12 7.57 -9.69
CA TYR A 70 7.57 7.61 -9.88
C TYR A 70 7.84 7.69 -11.37
N PRO A 71 8.40 8.80 -11.89
CA PRO A 71 8.76 8.90 -13.30
C PRO A 71 9.77 7.81 -13.67
N ALA A 72 9.50 7.04 -14.73
CA ALA A 72 10.37 5.93 -15.15
C ALA A 72 11.74 6.41 -15.65
N GLU A 73 11.80 7.63 -16.18
CA GLU A 73 13.04 8.23 -16.68
C GLU A 73 13.84 8.97 -15.60
N GLY A 74 13.41 8.85 -14.34
CA GLY A 74 14.04 9.52 -13.22
C GLY A 74 13.38 10.85 -12.87
N GLY A 75 13.73 11.38 -11.72
CA GLY A 75 13.14 12.60 -11.15
C GLY A 75 12.46 12.32 -9.83
N SER A 76 11.91 13.39 -9.23
CA SER A 76 11.25 13.30 -7.93
C SER A 76 9.91 12.58 -8.03
N PRO A 77 9.57 11.71 -7.08
CA PRO A 77 8.24 11.12 -7.00
C PRO A 77 7.19 12.19 -6.74
N LEU A 78 6.01 11.98 -7.31
CA LEU A 78 4.86 12.87 -7.20
C LEU A 78 3.78 12.21 -6.35
N PHE A 79 3.36 12.87 -5.28
CA PHE A 79 2.22 12.42 -4.49
C PHE A 79 0.92 12.72 -5.22
N LEU A 80 0.17 11.68 -5.61
CA LEU A 80 -1.09 11.83 -6.34
C LEU A 80 -2.29 12.05 -5.41
N GLY A 81 -2.20 11.61 -4.18
CA GLY A 81 -3.22 11.80 -3.17
C GLY A 81 -3.49 10.57 -2.31
N SER A 82 -4.36 10.77 -1.34
CA SER A 82 -4.96 9.70 -0.55
C SER A 82 -6.25 9.24 -1.23
N ALA A 83 -6.33 7.97 -1.58
CA ALA A 83 -7.51 7.41 -2.23
C ALA A 83 -8.70 7.39 -1.26
N ALA A 84 -9.90 7.56 -1.81
CA ALA A 84 -11.13 7.33 -1.05
C ALA A 84 -11.22 5.83 -0.74
N TYR A 85 -11.17 5.49 0.54
CA TYR A 85 -11.18 4.12 1.03
C TYR A 85 -12.51 3.77 1.70
N GLY A 86 -12.96 2.52 1.53
CA GLY A 86 -14.14 1.97 2.22
C GLY A 86 -15.49 2.48 1.72
N ARG A 87 -15.52 3.34 0.71
CA ARG A 87 -16.78 3.89 0.15
C ARG A 87 -17.43 2.98 -0.88
N GLN A 88 -16.66 2.12 -1.51
CA GLN A 88 -17.14 1.18 -2.52
C GLN A 88 -17.32 -0.20 -1.90
N ALA A 89 -18.50 -0.79 -2.11
CA ALA A 89 -18.74 -2.17 -1.72
C ALA A 89 -17.95 -3.13 -2.62
N ARG A 90 -17.36 -4.16 -2.00
CA ARG A 90 -16.61 -5.22 -2.66
C ARG A 90 -17.18 -6.58 -2.26
N PRO A 91 -18.34 -6.94 -2.81
CA PRO A 91 -18.95 -8.25 -2.53
C PRO A 91 -18.08 -9.41 -3.00
N ASP A 92 -17.27 -9.20 -4.03
CA ASP A 92 -16.27 -10.16 -4.51
C ASP A 92 -15.19 -10.45 -3.46
N VAL A 93 -14.66 -9.41 -2.81
CA VAL A 93 -13.67 -9.55 -1.74
C VAL A 93 -14.29 -10.16 -0.49
N ALA A 94 -15.52 -9.75 -0.13
CA ALA A 94 -16.27 -10.33 0.98
C ALA A 94 -16.53 -11.83 0.77
N SER A 95 -16.87 -12.23 -0.43
CA SER A 95 -17.09 -13.63 -0.79
C SER A 95 -15.82 -14.46 -0.72
N ALA A 96 -14.69 -13.89 -1.14
CA ALA A 96 -13.42 -14.60 -1.17
C ALA A 96 -12.75 -14.71 0.23
N PHE A 97 -12.86 -13.69 1.08
CA PHE A 97 -12.06 -13.55 2.30
C PHE A 97 -12.88 -13.34 3.58
N GLY A 98 -14.16 -13.06 3.47
CA GLY A 98 -15.05 -12.87 4.59
C GLY A 98 -15.81 -11.54 4.56
N PRO A 99 -17.02 -11.49 5.19
CA PRO A 99 -17.92 -10.34 5.11
C PRO A 99 -17.33 -9.06 5.70
N GLN A 100 -16.40 -9.14 6.65
CA GLN A 100 -15.71 -7.97 7.21
C GLN A 100 -14.91 -7.16 6.19
N TYR A 101 -14.55 -7.77 5.07
CA TYR A 101 -13.77 -7.13 3.99
C TYR A 101 -14.64 -6.54 2.88
N GLY A 102 -15.93 -6.53 3.04
CA GLY A 102 -16.89 -6.03 2.04
C GLY A 102 -16.77 -4.55 1.72
N ARG A 103 -16.04 -3.77 2.53
CA ARG A 103 -15.78 -2.35 2.31
C ARG A 103 -14.28 -2.05 2.19
N SER A 104 -13.54 -2.91 1.52
CA SER A 104 -12.09 -2.80 1.31
C SER A 104 -11.70 -2.08 0.02
N GLY A 105 -12.65 -1.61 -0.75
CA GLY A 105 -12.42 -0.90 -2.01
C GLY A 105 -11.82 0.49 -1.81
N TRP A 106 -10.94 0.88 -2.72
CA TRP A 106 -10.37 2.23 -2.77
C TRP A 106 -10.39 2.75 -4.20
N ALA A 107 -10.47 4.07 -4.34
CA ALA A 107 -10.46 4.75 -5.64
C ALA A 107 -9.81 6.12 -5.54
N LEU A 108 -9.11 6.51 -6.60
CA LEU A 108 -8.51 7.83 -6.77
C LEU A 108 -8.61 8.25 -8.23
N THR A 109 -8.99 9.50 -8.46
CA THR A 109 -8.78 10.13 -9.77
C THR A 109 -7.44 10.84 -9.75
N ALA A 110 -6.52 10.42 -10.60
CA ALA A 110 -5.18 11.00 -10.65
C ALA A 110 -5.26 12.48 -11.09
N PRO A 111 -4.46 13.37 -10.47
CA PRO A 111 -4.29 14.72 -10.97
C PRO A 111 -3.61 14.71 -12.34
N ARG A 112 -3.51 15.87 -12.98
CA ARG A 112 -2.76 15.97 -14.23
C ARG A 112 -1.30 15.62 -14.02
N LEU A 113 -0.82 14.71 -14.86
CA LEU A 113 0.59 14.36 -14.98
C LEU A 113 1.11 14.80 -16.36
N THR A 114 2.37 15.13 -16.46
CA THR A 114 2.99 15.31 -17.79
C THR A 114 2.98 13.99 -18.54
N PRO A 115 2.80 14.00 -19.87
CA PRO A 115 2.91 12.77 -20.65
C PRO A 115 4.24 12.07 -20.40
N GLY A 116 4.22 10.75 -20.20
CA GLY A 116 5.38 9.96 -19.86
C GLY A 116 5.02 8.65 -19.19
N THR A 117 6.03 7.84 -18.93
CA THR A 117 5.87 6.54 -18.25
C THR A 117 6.12 6.70 -16.75
N TYR A 118 5.26 6.09 -15.96
CA TYR A 118 5.30 6.17 -14.50
C TYR A 118 5.11 4.79 -13.88
N ASP A 119 5.81 4.55 -12.78
CA ASP A 119 5.45 3.50 -11.84
C ASP A 119 4.52 4.13 -10.78
N LEU A 120 3.26 3.72 -10.77
CA LEU A 120 2.34 4.06 -9.71
C LEU A 120 2.53 3.12 -8.54
N VAL A 121 2.72 3.67 -7.35
CA VAL A 121 2.98 2.92 -6.14
C VAL A 121 1.90 3.25 -5.12
N CYS A 122 1.13 2.23 -4.74
CA CYS A 122 -0.03 2.36 -3.87
C CYS A 122 0.28 1.75 -2.51
N PHE A 123 0.40 2.57 -1.48
CA PHE A 123 0.74 2.17 -0.12
C PHE A 123 -0.51 2.07 0.75
N PRO A 124 -0.88 0.88 1.23
CA PRO A 124 -1.97 0.75 2.19
C PRO A 124 -1.49 1.15 3.59
N HIS A 125 -2.30 1.93 4.30
CA HIS A 125 -2.07 2.29 5.68
C HIS A 125 -2.79 1.30 6.59
N ARG A 126 -2.02 0.60 7.41
CA ARG A 126 -2.50 -0.39 8.36
C ARG A 126 -2.97 0.27 9.65
N THR A 127 -4.21 0.06 10.03
CA THR A 127 -4.82 0.68 11.21
C THR A 127 -4.15 0.22 12.51
N ALA A 128 -3.88 -1.08 12.64
CA ALA A 128 -3.35 -1.66 13.89
C ALA A 128 -1.98 -1.12 14.29
N THR A 129 -1.14 -0.76 13.34
CA THR A 129 0.23 -0.26 13.57
C THR A 129 0.40 1.22 13.26
N ALA A 130 -0.62 1.85 12.66
CA ALA A 130 -0.58 3.22 12.15
C ALA A 130 0.64 3.45 11.21
N THR A 131 0.93 2.47 10.36
CA THR A 131 2.06 2.48 9.42
C THR A 131 1.63 2.06 8.03
N PHE A 132 2.39 2.49 7.02
CA PHE A 132 2.22 2.00 5.66
C PHE A 132 2.87 0.62 5.50
N SER A 133 2.16 -0.27 4.84
CA SER A 133 2.62 -1.61 4.52
C SER A 133 3.21 -1.66 3.10
N PRO A 134 3.88 -2.77 2.73
CA PRO A 134 4.41 -2.94 1.39
C PRO A 134 3.38 -2.65 0.30
N PRO A 135 3.76 -1.89 -0.75
CA PRO A 135 2.83 -1.39 -1.75
C PRO A 135 2.54 -2.37 -2.88
N ALA A 136 1.46 -2.10 -3.61
CA ALA A 136 1.28 -2.57 -4.97
C ALA A 136 1.85 -1.56 -5.96
N ARG A 137 2.34 -2.05 -7.09
CA ARG A 137 2.97 -1.25 -8.13
C ARG A 137 2.37 -1.57 -9.49
N VAL A 138 2.10 -0.53 -10.28
CA VAL A 138 1.59 -0.63 -11.65
C VAL A 138 2.36 0.34 -12.53
N ARG A 139 2.92 -0.14 -13.64
CA ARG A 139 3.54 0.72 -14.64
C ARG A 139 2.50 1.13 -15.68
N LEU A 140 2.49 2.41 -16.06
CA LEU A 140 1.61 2.91 -17.10
C LEU A 140 2.25 4.08 -17.87
N THR A 141 1.71 4.38 -19.03
CA THR A 141 2.09 5.53 -19.84
C THR A 141 0.94 6.51 -19.92
N VAL A 142 1.19 7.73 -19.46
CA VAL A 142 0.25 8.86 -19.60
C VAL A 142 0.48 9.50 -20.97
N THR A 143 -0.55 9.53 -21.77
CA THR A 143 -0.51 10.15 -23.12
C THR A 143 -0.97 11.60 -23.05
N ALA A 144 -0.53 12.39 -24.01
CA ALA A 144 -1.07 13.73 -24.19
C ALA A 144 -2.57 13.64 -24.46
N SER A 145 -3.34 14.61 -23.95
CA SER A 145 -4.74 14.75 -24.32
C SER A 145 -4.79 15.05 -25.82
N GLY A 146 -5.30 14.11 -26.62
CA GLY A 146 -5.61 14.36 -28.02
C GLY A 146 -6.67 15.45 -28.13
N TYR A 147 -6.55 16.26 -29.15
CA TYR A 147 -7.59 17.25 -29.50
C TYR A 147 -8.86 16.54 -29.95
#